data_7f9408b0c5b6678e6f0a3fd43ec9361e
#
_entry.id   7f9408b0c5b6678e6f0a3fd43ec9361e
#
_cell.length_a   1.000
_cell.length_b   1.000
_cell.length_c   1.000
_cell.angle_alpha   90.00
_cell.angle_beta   90.00
_cell.angle_gamma   90.00
#
_symmetry.space_group_name_H-M   'P 1'
#
loop_
_entity.id
_entity.type
_entity.pdbx_description
1 polymer ?
#
loop_
_entity_poly.entity_id
_entity_poly.type
_entity_poly.pdbx_seq_one_letter_code
_entity_poly.pdbx_strand_id
1 'polypeptide(L)'
;MAVSILGRRLGLNRPQRLFQQIRTGYIVLLPEVSPEQLEQNPLYKGGFPDIKNITQEKCVTTLGKYLLDFEHGVRQVENEIIEKPNELDLFDNIVEPLEEYGTKLEATWGLVKALYVVDNKKMPSEGYLSLHERARRARSLKYNSRHIYNFFKNQDVSKLTEEEQRVVFKFLVEGKLNGLDLDDNKREAFAVLSKDLANETAKFNHRVKVSSEKYAHIIDDPIITRDFPEDLLQAMSLSKDPYKGPWKVTLKILDKFLQYCPDRNLRWNAWLAGRQVASSEGPRELNNSEHLENIRQIRRDMARVLGYDSFAHMSMETKMAGSVENINNTLGKILEIARPHQEKELNSLQSFAEESGFNGTLELWDIPYWERKQKLSLYHWDDQKMKEFFPYEKVLSGLIKTVSSCFNLKIEEAPDITTWHPDCKVYKIYEVDNVKPLAVLYIDPFRRNNKLFTEVGQVICMRPKARALGPSPPIAALILNFPAPQSPKQPSLLTLKDVNILFSKFGEALQQVLSVVNYLEVSGENIEPK
;
A
#
# COMPACT_ATOMS: atom_id res chain seq x y z
N MET A 1 -3.45 -1.44 46.82
CA MET A 1 -3.86 -2.06 48.10
C MET A 1 -5.04 -3.02 47.98
N ALA A 2 -6.03 -2.80 47.16
CA ALA A 2 -7.19 -3.72 46.99
C ALA A 2 -6.86 -5.10 46.38
N VAL A 3 -5.81 -5.21 45.57
CA VAL A 3 -5.38 -6.49 44.94
C VAL A 3 -4.67 -7.44 45.92
N SER A 4 -4.05 -6.90 46.98
CA SER A 4 -3.34 -7.70 48.00
C SER A 4 -4.28 -8.44 48.96
N ILE A 5 -5.51 -7.98 49.10
CA ILE A 5 -6.49 -8.54 50.08
C ILE A 5 -7.25 -9.73 49.47
N LEU A 6 -7.47 -9.76 48.16
CA LEU A 6 -8.14 -10.88 47.47
C LEU A 6 -7.25 -12.13 47.33
N GLY A 7 -5.92 -11.94 47.20
CA GLY A 7 -4.99 -13.08 47.08
C GLY A 7 -4.83 -13.92 48.34
N ARG A 8 -5.07 -13.32 49.52
CA ARG A 8 -4.99 -14.04 50.81
C ARG A 8 -6.22 -14.87 51.18
N ARG A 9 -7.39 -14.57 50.59
CA ARG A 9 -8.63 -15.31 50.87
C ARG A 9 -8.84 -16.57 50.00
N LEU A 10 -8.09 -16.73 48.91
CA LEU A 10 -8.28 -17.85 47.99
C LEU A 10 -7.15 -18.90 48.03
N GLY A 11 -6.21 -18.81 48.97
CA GLY A 11 -5.19 -19.85 49.20
C GLY A 11 -4.24 -20.09 47.99
N LEU A 12 -4.12 -19.16 47.06
CA LEU A 12 -3.33 -19.31 45.84
C LEU A 12 -1.90 -18.82 46.06
N ASN A 13 -1.01 -19.73 46.29
CA ASN A 13 0.41 -19.51 46.55
C ASN A 13 1.28 -19.26 45.30
N ARG A 14 0.73 -18.69 44.19
CA ARG A 14 1.52 -18.26 43.01
C ARG A 14 0.87 -17.07 42.29
N PRO A 15 1.33 -15.84 42.50
CA PRO A 15 0.78 -14.67 41.83
C PRO A 15 1.08 -14.60 40.31
N GLN A 16 2.03 -15.38 39.80
CA GLN A 16 2.43 -15.31 38.38
C GLN A 16 1.40 -15.90 37.40
N ARG A 17 0.58 -16.89 37.79
CA ARG A 17 -0.43 -17.47 36.89
C ARG A 17 -1.67 -16.59 36.70
N LEU A 18 -2.05 -15.81 37.70
CA LEU A 18 -3.20 -14.91 37.59
C LEU A 18 -2.92 -13.72 36.65
N PHE A 19 -1.69 -13.21 36.65
CA PHE A 19 -1.30 -12.10 35.75
C PHE A 19 -1.17 -12.51 34.29
N GLN A 20 -0.87 -13.77 33.97
CA GLN A 20 -0.85 -14.27 32.59
C GLN A 20 -2.25 -14.47 32.00
N GLN A 21 -3.27 -14.82 32.82
CA GLN A 21 -4.65 -14.94 32.32
C GLN A 21 -5.35 -13.59 32.11
N ILE A 22 -4.98 -12.54 32.84
CA ILE A 22 -5.58 -11.19 32.69
C ILE A 22 -5.04 -10.47 31.46
N ARG A 23 -3.92 -10.90 30.88
CA ARG A 23 -3.31 -10.25 29.68
C ARG A 23 -3.91 -10.65 28.34
N THR A 24 -4.84 -11.59 28.26
CA THR A 24 -5.38 -12.12 27.02
C THR A 24 -6.85 -11.80 26.75
N GLY A 25 -7.52 -11.04 27.59
CA GLY A 25 -8.94 -10.73 27.39
C GLY A 25 -9.24 -9.24 27.45
N TYR A 26 -9.20 -8.54 26.33
CA TYR A 26 -10.03 -7.36 26.15
C TYR A 26 -11.46 -7.85 25.90
N ILE A 27 -12.35 -7.72 26.90
CA ILE A 27 -13.79 -7.84 26.66
C ILE A 27 -14.18 -6.55 25.94
N VAL A 28 -14.31 -6.62 24.62
CA VAL A 28 -14.98 -5.57 23.85
C VAL A 28 -16.48 -5.82 24.10
N LEU A 29 -17.08 -5.02 24.97
CA LEU A 29 -18.54 -4.95 25.05
C LEU A 29 -19.03 -4.30 23.77
N LEU A 30 -19.46 -5.11 22.82
CA LEU A 30 -20.18 -4.60 21.65
C LEU A 30 -21.58 -4.19 22.12
N PRO A 31 -22.14 -3.06 21.64
CA PRO A 31 -23.52 -2.71 21.91
C PRO A 31 -24.44 -3.85 21.44
N GLU A 32 -25.49 -4.13 22.21
CA GLU A 32 -26.51 -5.10 21.82
C GLU A 32 -27.15 -4.63 20.51
N VAL A 33 -26.93 -5.41 19.44
CA VAL A 33 -27.49 -5.16 18.13
C VAL A 33 -28.61 -6.17 17.89
N SER A 34 -29.78 -5.73 17.41
CA SER A 34 -30.88 -6.65 17.13
C SER A 34 -30.48 -7.65 16.02
N PRO A 35 -31.00 -8.89 16.04
CA PRO A 35 -30.68 -9.91 15.03
C PRO A 35 -30.90 -9.44 13.58
N GLU A 36 -31.90 -8.63 13.32
CA GLU A 36 -32.22 -8.06 12.00
C GLU A 36 -31.17 -7.04 11.52
N GLN A 37 -30.44 -6.39 12.45
CA GLN A 37 -29.33 -5.49 12.12
C GLN A 37 -28.01 -6.22 11.92
N LEU A 38 -27.93 -7.51 12.31
CA LEU A 38 -26.74 -8.33 12.19
C LEU A 38 -26.45 -8.78 10.74
N GLU A 39 -27.47 -8.87 9.89
CA GLU A 39 -27.32 -9.37 8.50
C GLU A 39 -26.79 -8.32 7.52
N GLN A 40 -26.95 -7.02 7.82
CA GLN A 40 -26.48 -5.95 6.95
C GLN A 40 -25.26 -5.24 7.52
N ASN A 41 -24.24 -5.05 6.69
CA ASN A 41 -23.07 -4.26 7.08
C ASN A 41 -23.49 -2.80 7.31
N PRO A 42 -23.42 -2.26 8.56
CA PRO A 42 -23.94 -0.94 8.90
C PRO A 42 -23.16 0.23 8.27
N LEU A 43 -22.03 -0.06 7.61
CA LEU A 43 -21.25 0.93 6.85
C LEU A 43 -21.75 1.08 5.40
N TYR A 44 -22.67 0.21 4.95
CA TYR A 44 -23.24 0.22 3.61
C TYR A 44 -24.74 0.42 3.64
N LYS A 45 -25.26 1.13 2.64
CA LYS A 45 -26.69 1.34 2.43
C LYS A 45 -27.00 1.26 0.93
N GLY A 46 -27.97 0.43 0.56
CA GLY A 46 -28.33 0.26 -0.86
C GLY A 46 -27.17 -0.23 -1.73
N GLY A 47 -26.24 -0.97 -1.16
CA GLY A 47 -25.07 -1.49 -1.86
C GLY A 47 -23.89 -0.52 -1.98
N PHE A 48 -23.96 0.68 -1.41
CA PHE A 48 -22.88 1.67 -1.43
C PHE A 48 -22.47 2.10 0.00
N PRO A 49 -21.23 2.58 0.20
CA PRO A 49 -20.80 3.13 1.47
C PRO A 49 -21.72 4.29 1.93
N ASP A 50 -22.25 4.22 3.14
CA ASP A 50 -23.10 5.27 3.71
C ASP A 50 -22.24 6.40 4.32
N ILE A 51 -21.48 7.08 3.46
CA ILE A 51 -20.45 8.06 3.85
C ILE A 51 -20.97 9.14 4.79
N LYS A 52 -22.23 9.54 4.66
CA LYS A 52 -22.84 10.60 5.50
C LYS A 52 -22.97 10.18 6.95
N ASN A 53 -23.33 8.91 7.18
CA ASN A 53 -23.65 8.37 8.50
C ASN A 53 -22.52 7.54 9.12
N ILE A 54 -21.36 7.43 8.45
CA ILE A 54 -20.18 6.75 8.97
C ILE A 54 -19.51 7.64 10.01
N THR A 55 -19.26 7.04 11.20
CA THR A 55 -18.48 7.59 12.29
C THR A 55 -17.33 6.65 12.65
N GLN A 56 -16.31 7.16 13.35
CA GLN A 56 -15.21 6.33 13.86
C GLN A 56 -15.73 5.14 14.67
N GLU A 57 -16.69 5.39 15.57
CA GLU A 57 -17.28 4.36 16.42
C GLU A 57 -17.93 3.25 15.61
N LYS A 58 -18.74 3.59 14.60
CA LYS A 58 -19.34 2.61 13.69
C LYS A 58 -18.27 1.79 12.95
N CYS A 59 -17.19 2.43 12.48
CA CYS A 59 -16.08 1.74 11.84
C CYS A 59 -15.42 0.73 12.79
N VAL A 60 -15.10 1.16 14.01
CA VAL A 60 -14.44 0.31 15.02
C VAL A 60 -15.33 -0.85 15.43
N THR A 61 -16.61 -0.58 15.71
CA THR A 61 -17.57 -1.60 16.15
C THR A 61 -17.85 -2.62 15.05
N THR A 62 -18.12 -2.15 13.83
CA THR A 62 -18.42 -3.05 12.69
C THR A 62 -17.21 -3.90 12.33
N LEU A 63 -16.03 -3.30 12.23
CA LEU A 63 -14.82 -4.05 11.95
C LEU A 63 -14.51 -5.04 13.08
N GLY A 64 -14.65 -4.62 14.35
CA GLY A 64 -14.46 -5.49 15.50
C GLY A 64 -15.37 -6.72 15.47
N LYS A 65 -16.64 -6.55 15.08
CA LYS A 65 -17.58 -7.65 14.89
C LYS A 65 -17.08 -8.63 13.82
N TYR A 66 -16.81 -8.15 12.60
CA TYR A 66 -16.41 -9.04 11.50
C TYR A 66 -15.04 -9.69 11.71
N LEU A 67 -14.16 -9.07 12.51
CA LEU A 67 -12.93 -9.73 12.97
C LEU A 67 -13.23 -10.95 13.86
N LEU A 68 -14.17 -10.80 14.81
CA LEU A 68 -14.59 -11.90 15.68
C LEU A 68 -15.34 -13.00 14.90
N ASP A 69 -16.24 -12.59 14.01
CA ASP A 69 -16.99 -13.52 13.16
C ASP A 69 -16.03 -14.35 12.29
N PHE A 70 -15.02 -13.73 11.69
CA PHE A 70 -14.01 -14.42 10.90
C PHE A 70 -13.13 -15.36 11.73
N GLU A 71 -12.65 -14.90 12.91
CA GLU A 71 -11.90 -15.74 13.84
C GLU A 71 -12.72 -16.96 14.30
N HIS A 72 -14.03 -16.77 14.52
CA HIS A 72 -14.96 -17.85 14.86
C HIS A 72 -15.15 -18.82 13.68
N GLY A 73 -15.40 -18.30 12.47
CA GLY A 73 -15.56 -19.10 11.25
C GLY A 73 -14.34 -19.97 10.94
N VAL A 74 -13.13 -19.42 11.08
CA VAL A 74 -11.91 -20.23 10.92
C VAL A 74 -11.86 -21.38 11.92
N ARG A 75 -12.21 -21.13 13.20
CA ARG A 75 -12.24 -22.19 14.24
C ARG A 75 -13.33 -23.23 13.98
N GLN A 76 -14.49 -22.83 13.47
CA GLN A 76 -15.55 -23.79 13.09
C GLN A 76 -15.04 -24.73 12.01
N VAL A 77 -14.44 -24.18 10.94
CA VAL A 77 -13.82 -24.99 9.87
C VAL A 77 -12.74 -25.92 10.40
N GLU A 78 -11.87 -25.46 11.31
CA GLU A 78 -10.87 -26.32 11.96
C GLU A 78 -11.51 -27.48 12.74
N ASN A 79 -12.56 -27.20 13.53
CA ASN A 79 -13.26 -28.23 14.30
C ASN A 79 -13.94 -29.26 13.38
N GLU A 80 -14.59 -28.84 12.31
CA GLU A 80 -15.21 -29.74 11.34
C GLU A 80 -14.17 -30.65 10.67
N ILE A 81 -13.00 -30.12 10.29
CA ILE A 81 -11.89 -30.92 9.77
C ILE A 81 -11.41 -31.97 10.77
N ILE A 82 -11.37 -31.63 12.07
CA ILE A 82 -10.93 -32.56 13.12
C ILE A 82 -11.98 -33.65 13.36
N GLU A 83 -13.27 -33.27 13.40
CA GLU A 83 -14.37 -34.18 13.72
C GLU A 83 -14.72 -35.13 12.57
N LYS A 84 -14.69 -34.66 11.33
CA LYS A 84 -15.21 -35.39 10.14
C LYS A 84 -14.30 -35.30 8.91
N PRO A 85 -13.00 -35.60 9.01
CA PRO A 85 -12.02 -35.32 7.95
C PRO A 85 -12.31 -36.00 6.60
N ASN A 86 -13.06 -37.11 6.59
CA ASN A 86 -13.33 -37.91 5.37
C ASN A 86 -14.72 -37.61 4.76
N GLU A 87 -15.54 -36.76 5.39
CA GLU A 87 -16.90 -36.46 4.94
C GLU A 87 -17.01 -35.07 4.29
N LEU A 88 -15.94 -34.25 4.35
CA LEU A 88 -15.96 -32.87 3.93
C LEU A 88 -15.52 -32.71 2.47
N ASP A 89 -16.27 -31.90 1.73
CA ASP A 89 -15.85 -31.35 0.46
C ASP A 89 -14.97 -30.10 0.69
N LEU A 90 -13.93 -29.94 -0.15
CA LEU A 90 -12.98 -28.84 -0.01
C LEU A 90 -13.64 -27.48 -0.20
N PHE A 91 -14.45 -27.33 -1.25
CA PHE A 91 -15.03 -26.05 -1.57
C PHE A 91 -16.29 -25.76 -0.76
N ASP A 92 -17.22 -26.69 -0.71
CA ASP A 92 -18.51 -26.48 -0.01
C ASP A 92 -18.36 -26.32 1.49
N ASN A 93 -17.43 -27.10 2.13
CA ASN A 93 -17.32 -27.12 3.58
C ASN A 93 -16.15 -26.28 4.14
N ILE A 94 -15.13 -25.97 3.32
CA ILE A 94 -13.93 -25.26 3.79
C ILE A 94 -13.80 -23.88 3.14
N VAL A 95 -13.72 -23.82 1.79
CA VAL A 95 -13.45 -22.57 1.09
C VAL A 95 -14.63 -21.61 1.17
N GLU A 96 -15.86 -22.07 0.84
CA GLU A 96 -17.04 -21.20 0.85
C GLU A 96 -17.36 -20.60 2.24
N PRO A 97 -17.32 -21.33 3.36
CA PRO A 97 -17.48 -20.73 4.69
C PRO A 97 -16.39 -19.70 5.01
N LEU A 98 -15.12 -19.98 4.68
CA LEU A 98 -14.02 -19.02 4.87
C LEU A 98 -14.19 -17.76 4.02
N GLU A 99 -14.68 -17.92 2.78
CA GLU A 99 -15.03 -16.81 1.87
C GLU A 99 -16.19 -15.97 2.41
N GLU A 100 -17.23 -16.60 2.94
CA GLU A 100 -18.39 -15.88 3.48
C GLU A 100 -18.02 -14.92 4.61
N TYR A 101 -17.24 -15.40 5.59
CA TYR A 101 -16.74 -14.54 6.67
C TYR A 101 -15.66 -13.58 6.18
N GLY A 102 -14.76 -14.04 5.32
CA GLY A 102 -13.64 -13.27 4.80
C GLY A 102 -14.07 -12.08 3.96
N THR A 103 -15.03 -12.23 3.08
CA THR A 103 -15.50 -11.13 2.20
C THR A 103 -16.17 -10.00 2.96
N LYS A 104 -16.93 -10.31 4.02
CA LYS A 104 -17.54 -9.30 4.91
C LYS A 104 -16.47 -8.50 5.65
N LEU A 105 -15.44 -9.18 6.13
CA LEU A 105 -14.28 -8.57 6.77
C LEU A 105 -13.50 -7.68 5.78
N GLU A 106 -13.15 -8.20 4.59
CA GLU A 106 -12.37 -7.46 3.60
C GLU A 106 -13.09 -6.22 3.08
N ALA A 107 -14.40 -6.30 2.81
CA ALA A 107 -15.20 -5.14 2.41
C ALA A 107 -15.22 -4.06 3.51
N THR A 108 -15.34 -4.47 4.78
CA THR A 108 -15.33 -3.54 5.90
C THR A 108 -13.94 -2.93 6.11
N TRP A 109 -12.91 -3.76 6.07
CA TRP A 109 -11.51 -3.31 6.20
C TRP A 109 -11.10 -2.35 5.08
N GLY A 110 -11.45 -2.67 3.83
CA GLY A 110 -11.15 -1.83 2.68
C GLY A 110 -11.78 -0.44 2.80
N LEU A 111 -13.06 -0.36 3.21
CA LEU A 111 -13.73 0.92 3.45
C LEU A 111 -13.09 1.72 4.60
N VAL A 112 -12.78 1.08 5.73
CA VAL A 112 -12.11 1.73 6.87
C VAL A 112 -10.73 2.24 6.47
N LYS A 113 -9.96 1.46 5.69
CA LYS A 113 -8.66 1.87 5.13
C LYS A 113 -8.80 3.07 4.19
N ALA A 114 -9.82 3.06 3.31
CA ALA A 114 -10.08 4.19 2.42
C ALA A 114 -10.39 5.47 3.20
N LEU A 115 -11.27 5.41 4.20
CA LEU A 115 -11.62 6.55 5.05
C LEU A 115 -10.41 7.09 5.83
N TYR A 116 -9.55 6.20 6.36
CA TYR A 116 -8.30 6.60 7.01
C TYR A 116 -7.39 7.42 6.09
N VAL A 117 -7.32 7.02 4.82
CA VAL A 117 -6.48 7.72 3.83
C VAL A 117 -7.10 9.04 3.39
N VAL A 118 -8.42 9.09 3.14
CA VAL A 118 -9.05 10.24 2.48
C VAL A 118 -9.61 11.27 3.46
N ASP A 119 -9.92 10.89 4.69
CA ASP A 119 -10.51 11.80 5.69
C ASP A 119 -10.15 11.40 7.13
N ASN A 120 -9.04 11.94 7.63
CA ASN A 120 -8.56 11.68 8.98
C ASN A 120 -9.48 12.21 10.11
N LYS A 121 -10.52 12.99 9.78
CA LYS A 121 -11.56 13.39 10.73
C LYS A 121 -12.58 12.28 10.93
N LYS A 122 -12.91 11.53 9.87
CA LYS A 122 -13.82 10.38 9.95
C LYS A 122 -13.13 9.14 10.51
N MET A 123 -11.87 8.92 10.15
CA MET A 123 -11.07 7.81 10.68
C MET A 123 -9.69 8.31 11.10
N PRO A 124 -9.54 8.81 12.35
CA PRO A 124 -8.25 9.24 12.88
C PRO A 124 -7.21 8.13 12.95
N SER A 125 -5.93 8.52 12.85
CA SER A 125 -4.80 7.58 12.86
C SER A 125 -4.78 6.67 14.09
N GLU A 126 -5.10 7.20 15.27
CA GLU A 126 -5.15 6.43 16.50
C GLU A 126 -6.18 5.28 16.42
N GLY A 127 -7.40 5.61 15.97
CA GLY A 127 -8.47 4.61 15.78
C GLY A 127 -8.12 3.57 14.73
N TYR A 128 -7.54 3.98 13.61
CA TYR A 128 -7.10 3.05 12.56
C TYR A 128 -5.97 2.13 13.03
N LEU A 129 -4.93 2.68 13.62
CA LEU A 129 -3.76 1.91 14.06
C LEU A 129 -4.10 0.91 15.18
N SER A 130 -5.06 1.24 16.05
CA SER A 130 -5.53 0.30 17.09
C SER A 130 -6.16 -0.97 16.50
N LEU A 131 -6.77 -0.88 15.32
CA LEU A 131 -7.40 -2.00 14.63
C LEU A 131 -6.46 -2.72 13.66
N HIS A 132 -5.47 -2.02 13.13
CA HIS A 132 -4.62 -2.51 12.04
C HIS A 132 -3.91 -3.83 12.37
N GLU A 133 -3.26 -3.91 13.54
CA GLU A 133 -2.54 -5.12 13.93
C GLU A 133 -3.48 -6.31 14.15
N ARG A 134 -4.67 -6.06 14.74
CA ARG A 134 -5.67 -7.10 14.94
C ARG A 134 -6.25 -7.57 13.62
N ALA A 135 -6.56 -6.64 12.69
CA ALA A 135 -7.05 -7.00 11.36
C ALA A 135 -6.02 -7.83 10.59
N ARG A 136 -4.74 -7.44 10.65
CA ARG A 136 -3.64 -8.19 10.03
C ARG A 136 -3.56 -9.63 10.56
N ARG A 137 -3.64 -9.81 11.89
CA ARG A 137 -3.61 -11.14 12.51
C ARG A 137 -4.81 -12.00 12.13
N ALA A 138 -6.02 -11.44 12.22
CA ALA A 138 -7.23 -12.19 11.89
C ALA A 138 -7.21 -12.65 10.42
N ARG A 139 -6.89 -11.75 9.48
CA ARG A 139 -6.83 -12.07 8.04
C ARG A 139 -5.82 -13.17 7.71
N SER A 140 -4.72 -13.28 8.46
CA SER A 140 -3.71 -14.33 8.26
C SER A 140 -4.07 -15.66 8.93
N LEU A 141 -5.12 -15.73 9.75
CA LEU A 141 -5.40 -16.88 10.62
C LEU A 141 -5.62 -18.16 9.80
N LYS A 142 -6.39 -18.09 8.72
CA LYS A 142 -6.67 -19.23 7.82
C LYS A 142 -5.41 -19.85 7.21
N TYR A 143 -4.37 -19.03 6.94
CA TYR A 143 -3.08 -19.51 6.41
C TYR A 143 -2.08 -19.96 7.48
N ASN A 144 -2.45 -19.83 8.77
CA ASN A 144 -1.65 -20.28 9.89
C ASN A 144 -2.23 -21.53 10.56
N SER A 145 -3.35 -22.05 10.07
CA SER A 145 -3.99 -23.27 10.56
C SER A 145 -3.36 -24.51 9.93
N ARG A 146 -2.77 -25.38 10.79
CA ARG A 146 -2.20 -26.66 10.35
C ARG A 146 -3.27 -27.64 9.89
N HIS A 147 -4.47 -27.59 10.47
CA HIS A 147 -5.57 -28.46 10.07
C HIS A 147 -6.06 -28.11 8.68
N ILE A 148 -6.31 -26.82 8.41
CA ILE A 148 -6.70 -26.33 7.10
C ILE A 148 -5.60 -26.66 6.07
N TYR A 149 -4.33 -26.32 6.36
CA TYR A 149 -3.21 -26.58 5.46
C TYR A 149 -3.09 -28.06 5.08
N ASN A 150 -3.11 -28.98 6.06
CA ASN A 150 -3.02 -30.41 5.81
C ASN A 150 -4.23 -30.94 5.03
N PHE A 151 -5.42 -30.38 5.25
CA PHE A 151 -6.62 -30.72 4.49
C PHE A 151 -6.44 -30.37 3.01
N PHE A 152 -5.98 -29.14 2.71
CA PHE A 152 -5.66 -28.73 1.33
C PHE A 152 -4.57 -29.59 0.68
N LYS A 153 -3.52 -29.96 1.44
CA LYS A 153 -2.39 -30.74 0.95
C LYS A 153 -2.78 -32.16 0.50
N ASN A 154 -3.81 -32.72 1.10
CA ASN A 154 -4.27 -34.07 0.83
C ASN A 154 -5.35 -34.16 -0.28
N GLN A 155 -5.71 -33.03 -0.92
CA GLN A 155 -6.78 -33.00 -1.92
C GLN A 155 -6.26 -33.41 -3.32
N ASP A 156 -7.12 -34.08 -4.08
CA ASP A 156 -6.90 -34.35 -5.51
C ASP A 156 -7.32 -33.12 -6.34
N VAL A 157 -6.33 -32.34 -6.76
CA VAL A 157 -6.55 -31.11 -7.53
C VAL A 157 -6.86 -31.36 -9.01
N SER A 158 -6.74 -32.59 -9.50
CA SER A 158 -6.89 -32.91 -10.95
C SER A 158 -8.30 -32.68 -11.50
N LYS A 159 -9.30 -32.68 -10.62
CA LYS A 159 -10.73 -32.50 -10.97
C LYS A 159 -11.21 -31.07 -10.80
N LEU A 160 -10.41 -30.20 -10.22
CA LEU A 160 -10.74 -28.81 -9.92
C LEU A 160 -10.58 -27.95 -11.16
N THR A 161 -11.39 -26.89 -11.25
CA THR A 161 -11.24 -25.84 -12.25
C THR A 161 -9.91 -25.11 -12.07
N GLU A 162 -9.44 -24.38 -13.08
CA GLU A 162 -8.20 -23.59 -12.99
C GLU A 162 -8.26 -22.57 -11.82
N GLU A 163 -9.39 -21.91 -11.62
CA GLU A 163 -9.58 -20.97 -10.53
C GLU A 163 -9.46 -21.66 -9.16
N GLU A 164 -10.10 -22.80 -8.97
CA GLU A 164 -10.05 -23.59 -7.74
C GLU A 164 -8.64 -24.12 -7.48
N GLN A 165 -7.93 -24.59 -8.49
CA GLN A 165 -6.53 -24.99 -8.37
C GLN A 165 -5.64 -23.84 -7.89
N ARG A 166 -5.88 -22.61 -8.36
CA ARG A 166 -5.17 -21.41 -7.90
C ARG A 166 -5.48 -21.07 -6.45
N VAL A 167 -6.73 -21.23 -5.99
CA VAL A 167 -7.10 -21.10 -4.58
C VAL A 167 -6.31 -22.10 -3.73
N VAL A 168 -6.33 -23.39 -4.10
CA VAL A 168 -5.57 -24.44 -3.39
C VAL A 168 -4.08 -24.10 -3.36
N PHE A 169 -3.51 -23.76 -4.51
CA PHE A 169 -2.09 -23.38 -4.62
C PHE A 169 -1.74 -22.23 -3.67
N LYS A 170 -2.58 -21.21 -3.57
CA LYS A 170 -2.35 -20.08 -2.66
C LYS A 170 -2.33 -20.52 -1.20
N PHE A 171 -3.28 -21.34 -0.75
CA PHE A 171 -3.28 -21.87 0.62
C PHE A 171 -2.02 -22.70 0.91
N LEU A 172 -1.57 -23.51 -0.05
CA LEU A 172 -0.37 -24.32 0.09
C LEU A 172 0.91 -23.47 0.15
N VAL A 173 1.05 -22.48 -0.72
CA VAL A 173 2.23 -21.60 -0.73
C VAL A 173 2.28 -20.74 0.53
N GLU A 174 1.19 -20.10 0.90
CA GLU A 174 1.11 -19.29 2.12
C GLU A 174 1.39 -20.15 3.37
N GLY A 175 0.79 -21.32 3.49
CA GLY A 175 1.03 -22.24 4.61
C GLY A 175 2.48 -22.71 4.68
N LYS A 176 3.09 -23.09 3.54
CA LYS A 176 4.50 -23.45 3.44
C LYS A 176 5.42 -22.31 3.89
N LEU A 177 5.17 -21.09 3.40
CA LEU A 177 5.96 -19.90 3.75
C LEU A 177 5.74 -19.45 5.21
N ASN A 178 4.62 -19.82 5.83
CA ASN A 178 4.36 -19.65 7.25
C ASN A 178 4.93 -20.81 8.12
N GLY A 179 5.60 -21.79 7.51
CA GLY A 179 6.29 -22.87 8.20
C GLY A 179 5.39 -24.00 8.66
N LEU A 180 4.20 -24.20 8.07
CA LEU A 180 3.27 -25.24 8.49
C LEU A 180 3.74 -26.67 8.16
N ASP A 181 4.67 -26.82 7.21
CA ASP A 181 5.35 -28.09 6.90
C ASP A 181 6.48 -28.46 7.87
N LEU A 182 6.87 -27.53 8.74
CA LEU A 182 7.96 -27.77 9.69
C LEU A 182 7.52 -28.64 10.85
N ASP A 183 8.48 -29.39 11.40
CA ASP A 183 8.31 -30.02 12.72
C ASP A 183 8.11 -28.95 13.81
N ASP A 184 7.58 -29.36 14.96
CA ASP A 184 7.17 -28.39 16.00
C ASP A 184 8.33 -27.54 16.52
N ASN A 185 9.54 -28.09 16.64
CA ASN A 185 10.72 -27.37 17.12
C ASN A 185 11.17 -26.31 16.10
N LYS A 186 11.23 -26.66 14.81
CA LYS A 186 11.59 -25.71 13.75
C LYS A 186 10.51 -24.65 13.57
N ARG A 187 9.24 -25.01 13.72
CA ARG A 187 8.12 -24.07 13.62
C ARG A 187 8.17 -23.03 14.75
N GLU A 188 8.48 -23.46 15.99
CA GLU A 188 8.68 -22.51 17.09
C GLU A 188 9.85 -21.56 16.82
N ALA A 189 10.99 -22.09 16.38
CA ALA A 189 12.14 -21.28 15.97
C ALA A 189 11.79 -20.31 14.84
N PHE A 190 11.05 -20.76 13.82
CA PHE A 190 10.59 -19.91 12.71
C PHE A 190 9.64 -18.79 13.16
N ALA A 191 8.74 -19.08 14.12
CA ALA A 191 7.85 -18.06 14.69
C ALA A 191 8.62 -16.97 15.45
N VAL A 192 9.69 -17.35 16.17
CA VAL A 192 10.61 -16.38 16.81
C VAL A 192 11.29 -15.52 15.76
N LEU A 193 11.89 -16.14 14.73
CA LEU A 193 12.54 -15.40 13.64
C LEU A 193 11.58 -14.43 12.93
N SER A 194 10.33 -14.83 12.69
CA SER A 194 9.31 -13.98 12.06
C SER A 194 8.96 -12.76 12.92
N LYS A 195 8.86 -12.94 14.24
CA LYS A 195 8.63 -11.86 15.21
C LYS A 195 9.82 -10.91 15.27
N ASP A 196 11.03 -11.45 15.28
CA ASP A 196 12.26 -10.65 15.34
C ASP A 196 12.45 -9.86 14.05
N LEU A 197 12.16 -10.45 12.88
CA LEU A 197 12.15 -9.74 11.61
C LEU A 197 11.19 -8.55 11.61
N ALA A 198 9.98 -8.74 12.11
CA ALA A 198 8.99 -7.68 12.21
C ALA A 198 9.47 -6.54 13.13
N ASN A 199 10.06 -6.88 14.29
CA ASN A 199 10.59 -5.91 15.25
C ASN A 199 11.77 -5.11 14.67
N GLU A 200 12.76 -5.81 14.07
CA GLU A 200 13.93 -5.16 13.47
C GLU A 200 13.54 -4.27 12.29
N THR A 201 12.60 -4.72 11.45
CA THR A 201 12.06 -3.93 10.33
C THR A 201 11.32 -2.67 10.83
N ALA A 202 10.55 -2.78 11.92
CA ALA A 202 9.86 -1.64 12.51
C ALA A 202 10.86 -0.59 13.05
N LYS A 203 11.92 -1.02 13.75
CA LYS A 203 12.99 -0.14 14.24
C LYS A 203 13.73 0.54 13.07
N PHE A 204 14.08 -0.24 12.05
CA PHE A 204 14.72 0.27 10.83
C PHE A 204 13.90 1.39 10.19
N ASN A 205 12.62 1.12 9.93
CA ASN A 205 11.71 2.08 9.30
C ASN A 205 11.50 3.33 10.15
N HIS A 206 11.38 3.18 11.47
CA HIS A 206 11.27 4.32 12.39
C HIS A 206 12.49 5.23 12.32
N ARG A 207 13.71 4.67 12.35
CA ARG A 207 14.96 5.44 12.25
C ARG A 207 15.10 6.15 10.90
N VAL A 208 14.75 5.49 9.79
CA VAL A 208 14.72 6.11 8.46
C VAL A 208 13.77 7.31 8.46
N LYS A 209 12.55 7.15 8.98
CA LYS A 209 11.56 8.23 9.06
C LYS A 209 12.09 9.42 9.85
N VAL A 210 12.55 9.19 11.08
CA VAL A 210 13.06 10.26 11.96
C VAL A 210 14.29 10.94 11.35
N SER A 211 15.22 10.17 10.77
CA SER A 211 16.41 10.73 10.12
C SER A 211 16.05 11.58 8.90
N SER A 212 15.11 11.12 8.08
CA SER A 212 14.64 11.88 6.90
C SER A 212 13.98 13.22 7.26
N GLU A 213 13.31 13.30 8.41
CA GLU A 213 12.65 14.52 8.88
C GLU A 213 13.61 15.51 9.54
N LYS A 214 14.80 15.07 9.98
CA LYS A 214 15.80 15.94 10.65
C LYS A 214 16.51 16.89 9.70
N TYR A 215 16.69 16.51 8.43
CA TYR A 215 17.39 17.37 7.50
C TYR A 215 16.59 18.62 7.16
N ALA A 216 17.21 19.76 7.41
CA ALA A 216 16.69 21.07 7.04
C ALA A 216 17.85 22.02 6.78
N HIS A 217 17.86 22.65 5.61
CA HIS A 217 18.79 23.71 5.25
C HIS A 217 17.99 24.99 4.95
N ILE A 218 18.41 26.12 5.47
CA ILE A 218 17.74 27.42 5.24
C ILE A 218 18.54 28.18 4.19
N ILE A 219 17.83 28.70 3.20
CA ILE A 219 18.36 29.60 2.17
C ILE A 219 17.74 30.97 2.39
N ASP A 220 18.57 31.98 2.58
CA ASP A 220 18.16 33.38 2.74
C ASP A 220 18.45 34.21 1.49
N ASP A 221 19.32 33.74 0.60
CA ASP A 221 19.71 34.45 -0.61
C ASP A 221 18.68 34.24 -1.74
N PRO A 222 17.95 35.30 -2.16
CA PRO A 222 16.99 35.23 -3.26
C PRO A 222 17.61 34.99 -4.63
N ILE A 223 18.93 35.18 -4.79
CA ILE A 223 19.62 34.91 -6.06
C ILE A 223 19.60 33.41 -6.36
N ILE A 224 19.74 32.56 -5.33
CA ILE A 224 19.73 31.10 -5.46
C ILE A 224 18.36 30.59 -5.91
N THR A 225 17.30 31.21 -5.43
CA THR A 225 15.92 30.76 -5.68
C THR A 225 15.24 31.47 -6.86
N ARG A 226 15.93 32.40 -7.53
CA ARG A 226 15.37 33.26 -8.60
C ARG A 226 14.67 32.46 -9.72
N ASP A 227 15.27 31.34 -10.13
CA ASP A 227 14.79 30.52 -11.25
C ASP A 227 13.95 29.32 -10.75
N PHE A 228 13.58 29.29 -9.47
CA PHE A 228 12.75 28.22 -8.93
C PHE A 228 11.29 28.39 -9.34
N PRO A 229 10.61 27.32 -9.72
CA PRO A 229 9.19 27.38 -10.03
C PRO A 229 8.37 27.68 -8.77
N GLU A 230 7.22 28.29 -8.95
CA GLU A 230 6.34 28.75 -7.87
C GLU A 230 5.96 27.62 -6.91
N ASP A 231 5.65 26.43 -7.41
CA ASP A 231 5.28 25.27 -6.60
C ASP A 231 6.43 24.80 -5.68
N LEU A 232 7.68 24.94 -6.13
CA LEU A 232 8.85 24.67 -5.31
C LEU A 232 9.04 25.77 -4.24
N LEU A 233 8.92 27.03 -4.63
CA LEU A 233 9.00 28.16 -3.70
C LEU A 233 7.94 28.06 -2.61
N GLN A 234 6.69 27.72 -2.96
CA GLN A 234 5.60 27.51 -2.01
C GLN A 234 5.90 26.35 -1.04
N ALA A 235 6.49 25.26 -1.54
CA ALA A 235 6.84 24.09 -0.71
C ALA A 235 8.00 24.39 0.26
N MET A 236 8.87 25.34 -0.08
CA MET A 236 10.06 25.71 0.71
C MET A 236 9.82 26.91 1.62
N SER A 237 8.87 27.79 1.31
CA SER A 237 8.71 29.08 2.00
C SER A 237 8.35 28.91 3.48
N LEU A 238 9.02 29.67 4.32
CA LEU A 238 8.67 29.86 5.74
C LEU A 238 7.85 31.14 5.96
N SER A 239 7.66 31.95 4.93
CA SER A 239 6.86 33.17 4.95
C SER A 239 5.51 32.99 4.25
N LYS A 240 4.59 33.97 4.42
CA LYS A 240 3.30 33.97 3.69
C LYS A 240 3.48 34.25 2.20
N ASP A 241 4.52 34.97 1.83
CA ASP A 241 4.87 35.28 0.44
C ASP A 241 5.96 34.31 -0.01
N PRO A 242 5.69 33.38 -0.93
CA PRO A 242 6.68 32.37 -1.36
C PRO A 242 7.90 32.99 -2.04
N TYR A 243 7.81 34.20 -2.55
CA TYR A 243 8.90 34.92 -3.19
C TYR A 243 9.82 35.68 -2.23
N LYS A 244 9.42 35.76 -0.94
CA LYS A 244 10.20 36.40 0.12
C LYS A 244 10.67 35.33 1.10
N GLY A 245 11.96 35.01 1.10
CA GLY A 245 12.56 34.04 2.01
C GLY A 245 12.27 34.30 3.50
N PRO A 246 12.78 33.52 4.38
CA PRO A 246 13.68 32.39 4.13
C PRO A 246 12.98 31.14 3.56
N TRP A 247 13.76 30.30 2.86
CA TRP A 247 13.28 29.05 2.27
C TRP A 247 13.95 27.84 2.93
N LYS A 248 13.15 26.83 3.26
CA LYS A 248 13.60 25.62 3.94
C LYS A 248 13.69 24.45 2.95
N VAL A 249 14.89 23.96 2.71
CA VAL A 249 15.16 22.73 1.95
C VAL A 249 15.02 21.52 2.86
N THR A 250 14.20 20.56 2.45
CA THR A 250 14.03 19.27 3.15
C THR A 250 14.19 18.12 2.15
N LEU A 251 14.35 16.89 2.63
CA LEU A 251 14.47 15.73 1.73
C LEU A 251 13.20 15.45 0.91
N LYS A 252 12.04 15.96 1.33
CA LYS A 252 10.78 15.81 0.58
C LYS A 252 10.78 16.51 -0.78
N ILE A 253 11.60 17.53 -0.95
CA ILE A 253 11.68 18.31 -2.18
C ILE A 253 13.03 18.16 -2.88
N LEU A 254 13.84 17.18 -2.43
CA LEU A 254 15.23 17.02 -2.87
C LEU A 254 15.36 16.94 -4.39
N ASP A 255 14.56 16.12 -5.05
CA ASP A 255 14.66 15.91 -6.50
C ASP A 255 14.44 17.22 -7.29
N LYS A 256 13.41 18.00 -6.91
CA LYS A 256 13.18 19.30 -7.54
C LYS A 256 14.26 20.30 -7.17
N PHE A 257 14.72 20.30 -5.92
CA PHE A 257 15.79 21.18 -5.49
C PHE A 257 17.09 20.95 -6.30
N LEU A 258 17.47 19.70 -6.53
CA LEU A 258 18.63 19.34 -7.35
C LEU A 258 18.50 19.79 -8.81
N GLN A 259 17.29 19.81 -9.36
CA GLN A 259 17.02 20.25 -10.73
C GLN A 259 17.17 21.76 -10.92
N TYR A 260 16.83 22.57 -9.91
CA TYR A 260 16.72 24.02 -10.04
C TYR A 260 17.84 24.80 -9.34
N CYS A 261 18.45 24.26 -8.30
CA CYS A 261 19.48 24.95 -7.52
C CYS A 261 20.74 25.20 -8.36
N PRO A 262 21.15 26.47 -8.60
CA PRO A 262 22.35 26.78 -9.38
C PRO A 262 23.64 26.51 -8.61
N ASP A 263 23.63 26.59 -7.27
CA ASP A 263 24.82 26.40 -6.44
C ASP A 263 25.18 24.91 -6.30
N ARG A 264 26.39 24.55 -6.75
CA ARG A 264 26.89 23.18 -6.76
C ARG A 264 27.06 22.61 -5.35
N ASN A 265 27.53 23.43 -4.40
CA ASN A 265 27.79 22.99 -3.04
C ASN A 265 26.48 22.71 -2.30
N LEU A 266 25.46 23.54 -2.54
CA LEU A 266 24.13 23.31 -1.99
C LEU A 266 23.48 22.04 -2.57
N ARG A 267 23.65 21.76 -3.86
CA ARG A 267 23.22 20.49 -4.45
C ARG A 267 23.92 19.31 -3.80
N TRP A 268 25.24 19.37 -3.67
CA TRP A 268 26.03 18.33 -3.03
C TRP A 268 25.59 18.08 -1.59
N ASN A 269 25.45 19.13 -0.77
CA ASN A 269 25.01 19.03 0.61
C ASN A 269 23.64 18.37 0.74
N ALA A 270 22.66 18.79 -0.09
CA ALA A 270 21.32 18.24 -0.06
C ALA A 270 21.29 16.79 -0.55
N TRP A 271 22.04 16.47 -1.62
CA TRP A 271 22.18 15.12 -2.14
C TRP A 271 22.83 14.19 -1.11
N LEU A 272 23.94 14.62 -0.50
CA LEU A 272 24.66 13.87 0.53
C LEU A 272 23.75 13.56 1.72
N ALA A 273 23.01 14.55 2.21
CA ALA A 273 22.02 14.35 3.28
C ALA A 273 20.98 13.29 2.92
N GLY A 274 20.51 13.26 1.66
CA GLY A 274 19.60 12.22 1.17
C GLY A 274 20.22 10.83 1.12
N ARG A 275 21.55 10.72 0.89
CA ARG A 275 22.26 9.44 0.84
C ARG A 275 22.69 8.93 2.22
N GLN A 276 22.79 9.82 3.20
CA GLN A 276 23.22 9.51 4.56
C GLN A 276 22.06 9.29 5.54
N VAL A 277 20.82 9.16 5.05
CA VAL A 277 19.65 8.88 5.89
C VAL A 277 19.88 7.62 6.71
N ALA A 278 19.84 7.77 8.03
CA ALA A 278 20.04 6.68 9.00
C ALA A 278 21.32 5.85 8.79
N SER A 279 22.36 6.46 8.22
CA SER A 279 23.67 5.85 8.00
C SER A 279 24.60 5.98 9.21
N SER A 280 25.80 5.38 9.11
CA SER A 280 26.87 5.52 10.10
C SER A 280 27.44 6.94 10.22
N GLU A 281 27.27 7.76 9.18
CA GLU A 281 27.75 9.15 9.13
C GLU A 281 26.81 10.13 9.87
N GLY A 282 25.61 9.68 10.21
CA GLY A 282 24.62 10.46 10.94
C GLY A 282 24.67 10.28 12.46
N PRO A 283 23.68 10.79 13.19
CA PRO A 283 23.56 10.59 14.63
C PRO A 283 23.54 9.10 15.01
N ARG A 284 24.38 8.71 15.96
CA ARG A 284 24.58 7.30 16.37
C ARG A 284 23.26 6.60 16.73
N GLU A 285 22.35 7.31 17.38
CA GLU A 285 21.04 6.78 17.79
C GLU A 285 20.11 6.47 16.61
N LEU A 286 20.38 7.01 15.43
CA LEU A 286 19.63 6.77 14.21
C LEU A 286 20.32 5.84 13.21
N ASN A 287 21.54 5.39 13.51
CA ASN A 287 22.28 4.49 12.64
C ASN A 287 21.60 3.12 12.52
N ASN A 288 21.30 2.72 11.28
CA ASN A 288 20.59 1.49 10.94
C ASN A 288 21.50 0.31 10.58
N SER A 289 22.83 0.45 10.63
CA SER A 289 23.76 -0.60 10.19
C SER A 289 23.52 -1.93 10.93
N GLU A 290 23.31 -1.88 12.25
CA GLU A 290 23.01 -3.05 13.08
C GLU A 290 21.67 -3.68 12.69
N HIS A 291 20.61 -2.87 12.55
CA HIS A 291 19.28 -3.39 12.17
C HIS A 291 19.28 -3.99 10.78
N LEU A 292 20.01 -3.40 9.83
CA LEU A 292 20.16 -3.94 8.48
C LEU A 292 20.83 -5.32 8.51
N GLU A 293 21.90 -5.47 9.29
CA GLU A 293 22.60 -6.74 9.43
C GLU A 293 21.73 -7.79 10.14
N ASN A 294 21.01 -7.42 11.20
CA ASN A 294 20.07 -8.31 11.88
C ASN A 294 18.97 -8.79 10.92
N ILE A 295 18.36 -7.88 10.15
CA ILE A 295 17.36 -8.24 9.14
C ILE A 295 17.94 -9.21 8.12
N ARG A 296 19.17 -8.97 7.63
CA ARG A 296 19.83 -9.84 6.66
C ARG A 296 20.07 -11.25 7.22
N GLN A 297 20.53 -11.34 8.46
CA GLN A 297 20.77 -12.63 9.12
C GLN A 297 19.46 -13.39 9.39
N ILE A 298 18.45 -12.72 9.94
CA ILE A 298 17.15 -13.33 10.23
C ILE A 298 16.53 -13.87 8.92
N ARG A 299 16.56 -13.09 7.84
CA ARG A 299 16.06 -13.53 6.53
C ARG A 299 16.79 -14.76 6.01
N ARG A 300 18.12 -14.83 6.16
CA ARG A 300 18.93 -16.00 5.80
C ARG A 300 18.51 -17.23 6.61
N ASP A 301 18.34 -17.05 7.91
CA ASP A 301 18.02 -18.16 8.81
C ASP A 301 16.58 -18.66 8.59
N MET A 302 15.63 -17.76 8.33
CA MET A 302 14.26 -18.12 7.90
C MET A 302 14.27 -18.97 6.63
N ALA A 303 14.99 -18.53 5.59
CA ALA A 303 15.08 -19.26 4.33
C ALA A 303 15.66 -20.67 4.53
N ARG A 304 16.72 -20.80 5.33
CA ARG A 304 17.35 -22.10 5.65
C ARG A 304 16.42 -23.04 6.42
N VAL A 305 15.67 -22.50 7.38
CA VAL A 305 14.69 -23.30 8.15
C VAL A 305 13.61 -23.87 7.22
N LEU A 306 13.18 -23.09 6.22
CA LEU A 306 12.21 -23.52 5.20
C LEU A 306 12.82 -24.36 4.08
N GLY A 307 14.14 -24.59 4.07
CA GLY A 307 14.83 -25.43 3.07
C GLY A 307 15.23 -24.71 1.78
N TYR A 308 15.31 -23.37 1.78
CA TYR A 308 15.77 -22.59 0.65
C TYR A 308 17.25 -22.19 0.77
N ASP A 309 17.94 -22.07 -0.35
CA ASP A 309 19.34 -21.66 -0.41
C ASP A 309 19.55 -20.22 0.08
N SER A 310 18.59 -19.34 -0.20
CA SER A 310 18.60 -17.94 0.24
C SER A 310 17.20 -17.38 0.35
N PHE A 311 17.09 -16.22 0.99
CA PHE A 311 15.83 -15.47 1.07
C PHE A 311 15.31 -15.04 -0.31
N ALA A 312 16.21 -14.78 -1.28
CA ALA A 312 15.83 -14.49 -2.65
C ALA A 312 15.12 -15.68 -3.30
N HIS A 313 15.66 -16.91 -3.13
CA HIS A 313 15.02 -18.13 -3.65
C HIS A 313 13.65 -18.37 -2.99
N MET A 314 13.57 -18.20 -1.66
CA MET A 314 12.28 -18.28 -0.95
C MET A 314 11.26 -17.27 -1.49
N SER A 315 11.70 -16.05 -1.76
CA SER A 315 10.83 -14.99 -2.29
C SER A 315 10.31 -15.29 -3.70
N MET A 316 10.98 -16.15 -4.48
CA MET A 316 10.55 -16.49 -5.85
C MET A 316 9.32 -17.38 -5.89
N GLU A 317 8.98 -18.08 -4.81
CA GLU A 317 7.76 -18.91 -4.74
C GLU A 317 6.47 -18.15 -5.12
N THR A 318 6.43 -16.86 -4.83
CA THR A 318 5.26 -15.99 -5.10
C THR A 318 5.51 -14.98 -6.22
N LYS A 319 6.57 -15.14 -7.03
CA LYS A 319 6.91 -14.16 -8.07
C LYS A 319 6.77 -14.76 -9.48
N MET A 320 6.24 -13.95 -10.40
CA MET A 320 6.10 -14.33 -11.80
C MET A 320 7.43 -14.74 -12.46
N ALA A 321 8.55 -14.19 -12.00
CA ALA A 321 9.88 -14.54 -12.50
C ALA A 321 10.27 -15.99 -12.25
N GLY A 322 9.69 -16.65 -11.24
CA GLY A 322 9.85 -18.07 -10.92
C GLY A 322 11.23 -18.47 -10.40
N SER A 323 12.32 -17.82 -10.80
CA SER A 323 13.66 -18.11 -10.33
C SER A 323 14.57 -16.88 -10.26
N VAL A 324 15.57 -16.93 -9.38
CA VAL A 324 16.63 -15.91 -9.27
C VAL A 324 17.43 -15.82 -10.57
N GLU A 325 17.65 -16.93 -11.25
CA GLU A 325 18.34 -17.00 -12.53
C GLU A 325 17.60 -16.23 -13.63
N ASN A 326 16.28 -16.40 -13.74
CA ASN A 326 15.46 -15.65 -14.69
C ASN A 326 15.55 -14.13 -14.47
N ILE A 327 15.57 -13.70 -13.21
CA ILE A 327 15.77 -12.27 -12.87
C ILE A 327 17.15 -11.81 -13.35
N ASN A 328 18.21 -12.54 -13.00
CA ASN A 328 19.58 -12.15 -13.36
C ASN A 328 19.76 -12.11 -14.90
N ASN A 329 19.21 -13.09 -15.60
CA ASN A 329 19.24 -13.11 -17.07
C ASN A 329 18.48 -11.91 -17.69
N THR A 330 17.32 -11.56 -17.13
CA THR A 330 16.54 -10.41 -17.59
C THR A 330 17.27 -9.10 -17.31
N LEU A 331 17.79 -8.92 -16.09
CA LEU A 331 18.58 -7.74 -15.71
C LEU A 331 19.87 -7.62 -16.52
N GLY A 332 20.55 -8.77 -16.82
CA GLY A 332 21.73 -8.80 -17.68
C GLY A 332 21.44 -8.26 -19.08
N LYS A 333 20.37 -8.75 -19.71
CA LYS A 333 19.94 -8.26 -21.04
C LYS A 333 19.59 -6.76 -21.04
N ILE A 334 18.88 -6.30 -20.01
CA ILE A 334 18.56 -4.87 -19.86
C ILE A 334 19.84 -4.05 -19.72
N LEU A 335 20.79 -4.52 -18.89
CA LEU A 335 22.06 -3.83 -18.66
C LEU A 335 22.91 -3.71 -19.92
N GLU A 336 23.00 -4.79 -20.71
CA GLU A 336 23.71 -4.81 -21.99
C GLU A 336 23.18 -3.75 -22.96
N ILE A 337 21.87 -3.54 -23.00
CA ILE A 337 21.24 -2.53 -23.85
C ILE A 337 21.37 -1.14 -23.25
N ALA A 338 21.09 -0.99 -21.96
CA ALA A 338 21.00 0.32 -21.30
C ALA A 338 22.35 1.02 -21.15
N ARG A 339 23.42 0.26 -20.81
CA ARG A 339 24.75 0.85 -20.50
C ARG A 339 25.33 1.68 -21.65
N PRO A 340 25.38 1.23 -22.93
CA PRO A 340 25.90 2.05 -24.02
C PRO A 340 25.11 3.33 -24.24
N HIS A 341 23.79 3.28 -24.05
CA HIS A 341 22.92 4.47 -24.15
C HIS A 341 23.21 5.45 -23.02
N GLN A 342 23.32 4.97 -21.78
CA GLN A 342 23.67 5.78 -20.61
C GLN A 342 25.02 6.49 -20.80
N GLU A 343 26.05 5.78 -21.25
CA GLU A 343 27.38 6.32 -21.50
C GLU A 343 27.33 7.43 -22.57
N LYS A 344 26.59 7.23 -23.66
CA LYS A 344 26.38 8.24 -24.69
C LYS A 344 25.66 9.48 -24.16
N GLU A 345 24.61 9.30 -23.37
CA GLU A 345 23.84 10.40 -22.80
C GLU A 345 24.65 11.18 -21.78
N LEU A 346 25.41 10.51 -20.90
CA LEU A 346 26.30 11.18 -19.95
C LEU A 346 27.43 11.97 -20.63
N ASN A 347 28.03 11.42 -21.70
CA ASN A 347 29.04 12.15 -22.47
C ASN A 347 28.43 13.38 -23.15
N SER A 348 27.24 13.26 -23.71
CA SER A 348 26.52 14.42 -24.31
C SER A 348 26.20 15.48 -23.24
N LEU A 349 25.79 15.06 -22.05
CA LEU A 349 25.49 15.95 -20.93
C LEU A 349 26.75 16.66 -20.42
N GLN A 350 27.87 15.94 -20.32
CA GLN A 350 29.18 16.50 -19.94
C GLN A 350 29.61 17.58 -20.92
N SER A 351 29.59 17.30 -22.24
CA SER A 351 29.95 18.26 -23.29
C SER A 351 29.05 19.51 -23.23
N PHE A 352 27.73 19.35 -23.08
CA PHE A 352 26.81 20.46 -22.92
C PHE A 352 27.10 21.32 -21.69
N ALA A 353 27.44 20.69 -20.55
CA ALA A 353 27.79 21.42 -19.32
C ALA A 353 29.07 22.23 -19.50
N GLU A 354 30.11 21.66 -20.14
CA GLU A 354 31.39 22.33 -20.45
C GLU A 354 31.19 23.53 -21.38
N GLU A 355 30.43 23.36 -22.46
CA GLU A 355 30.05 24.45 -23.38
C GLU A 355 29.28 25.56 -22.65
N SER A 356 28.53 25.20 -21.60
CA SER A 356 27.80 26.16 -20.75
C SER A 356 28.65 26.75 -19.61
N GLY A 357 29.98 26.53 -19.63
CA GLY A 357 30.93 27.11 -18.67
C GLY A 357 31.15 26.28 -17.38
N PHE A 358 30.72 25.01 -17.36
CA PHE A 358 31.03 24.12 -16.24
C PHE A 358 32.46 23.59 -16.35
N ASN A 359 33.22 23.69 -15.26
CA ASN A 359 34.58 23.17 -15.18
C ASN A 359 34.64 21.95 -14.26
N GLY A 360 35.05 20.81 -14.78
CA GLY A 360 35.23 19.56 -14.07
C GLY A 360 34.30 18.44 -14.57
N THR A 361 34.32 17.31 -13.88
CA THR A 361 33.48 16.15 -14.19
C THR A 361 32.11 16.28 -13.53
N LEU A 362 31.06 15.90 -14.23
CA LEU A 362 29.71 15.83 -13.67
C LEU A 362 29.62 14.70 -12.66
N GLU A 363 29.09 15.05 -11.51
CA GLU A 363 28.80 14.11 -10.43
C GLU A 363 27.28 13.87 -10.31
N LEU A 364 26.87 12.87 -9.54
CA LEU A 364 25.45 12.49 -9.44
C LEU A 364 24.52 13.63 -9.01
N TRP A 365 24.99 14.57 -8.21
CA TRP A 365 24.23 15.76 -7.79
C TRP A 365 24.16 16.85 -8.84
N ASP A 366 25.00 16.79 -9.87
CA ASP A 366 25.01 17.75 -10.98
C ASP A 366 24.04 17.34 -12.11
N ILE A 367 23.83 16.04 -12.31
CA ILE A 367 23.04 15.46 -13.40
C ILE A 367 21.65 16.09 -13.49
N PRO A 368 20.81 16.15 -12.42
CA PRO A 368 19.46 16.68 -12.53
C PRO A 368 19.40 18.15 -13.00
N TYR A 369 20.38 18.95 -12.55
CA TYR A 369 20.47 20.36 -12.92
C TYR A 369 20.82 20.56 -14.40
N TRP A 370 21.85 19.84 -14.86
CA TRP A 370 22.33 19.97 -16.23
C TRP A 370 21.38 19.28 -17.22
N GLU A 371 20.76 18.18 -16.87
CA GLU A 371 19.73 17.52 -17.65
C GLU A 371 18.54 18.46 -17.92
N ARG A 372 18.06 19.18 -16.91
CA ARG A 372 17.00 20.18 -17.08
C ARG A 372 17.43 21.28 -18.03
N LYS A 373 18.65 21.81 -17.87
CA LYS A 373 19.19 22.85 -18.75
C LYS A 373 19.38 22.39 -20.19
N GLN A 374 19.89 21.18 -20.38
CA GLN A 374 20.07 20.59 -21.70
C GLN A 374 18.73 20.39 -22.39
N LYS A 375 17.73 19.85 -21.70
CA LYS A 375 16.37 19.69 -22.23
C LYS A 375 15.76 21.02 -22.65
N LEU A 376 15.93 22.06 -21.85
CA LEU A 376 15.45 23.39 -22.17
C LEU A 376 16.15 23.96 -23.40
N SER A 377 17.48 23.81 -23.52
CA SER A 377 18.28 24.33 -24.63
C SER A 377 18.01 23.59 -25.94
N LEU A 378 18.05 22.26 -25.94
CA LEU A 378 17.94 21.43 -27.15
C LEU A 378 16.52 21.29 -27.67
N TYR A 379 15.55 21.18 -26.77
CA TYR A 379 14.17 20.83 -27.09
C TYR A 379 13.18 21.93 -26.74
N HIS A 380 13.64 23.05 -26.17
CA HIS A 380 12.78 24.09 -25.59
C HIS A 380 11.76 23.52 -24.59
N TRP A 381 12.13 22.39 -23.97
CA TRP A 381 11.29 21.67 -23.01
C TRP A 381 11.31 22.37 -21.66
N ASP A 382 10.14 22.90 -21.30
CA ASP A 382 9.90 23.52 -20.00
C ASP A 382 8.76 22.78 -19.31
N ASP A 383 9.07 22.10 -18.21
CA ASP A 383 8.09 21.32 -17.46
C ASP A 383 6.91 22.14 -16.95
N GLN A 384 7.09 23.45 -16.71
CA GLN A 384 6.01 24.32 -16.27
C GLN A 384 5.06 24.64 -17.42
N LYS A 385 5.59 24.93 -18.61
CA LYS A 385 4.78 25.15 -19.82
C LYS A 385 4.10 23.88 -20.29
N MET A 386 4.76 22.74 -20.14
CA MET A 386 4.17 21.45 -20.52
C MET A 386 2.91 21.11 -19.73
N LYS A 387 2.80 21.54 -18.48
CA LYS A 387 1.58 21.35 -17.67
C LYS A 387 0.32 21.94 -18.31
N GLU A 388 0.45 23.03 -19.05
CA GLU A 388 -0.68 23.69 -19.71
C GLU A 388 -1.41 22.80 -20.72
N PHE A 389 -0.70 21.78 -21.27
CA PHE A 389 -1.28 20.80 -22.18
C PHE A 389 -2.06 19.70 -21.48
N PHE A 390 -1.89 19.55 -20.15
CA PHE A 390 -2.46 18.47 -19.34
C PHE A 390 -3.39 18.95 -18.22
N PRO A 391 -4.49 19.68 -18.53
CA PRO A 391 -5.53 19.92 -17.52
C PRO A 391 -6.13 18.59 -17.07
N TYR A 392 -6.26 18.39 -15.76
CA TYR A 392 -6.74 17.13 -15.16
C TYR A 392 -8.03 16.61 -15.80
N GLU A 393 -9.06 17.45 -15.89
CA GLU A 393 -10.37 17.04 -16.44
C GLU A 393 -10.27 16.56 -17.90
N LYS A 394 -9.42 17.19 -18.70
CA LYS A 394 -9.18 16.79 -20.09
C LYS A 394 -8.43 15.46 -20.17
N VAL A 395 -7.41 15.28 -19.32
CA VAL A 395 -6.63 14.04 -19.25
C VAL A 395 -7.51 12.89 -18.78
N LEU A 396 -8.31 13.08 -17.71
CA LEU A 396 -9.22 12.07 -17.19
C LEU A 396 -10.29 11.69 -18.24
N SER A 397 -10.89 12.67 -18.88
CA SER A 397 -11.87 12.41 -19.96
C SER A 397 -11.26 11.62 -21.13
N GLY A 398 -10.03 11.98 -21.52
CA GLY A 398 -9.29 11.24 -22.55
C GLY A 398 -8.97 9.81 -22.14
N LEU A 399 -8.53 9.60 -20.89
CA LEU A 399 -8.27 8.28 -20.32
C LEU A 399 -9.54 7.41 -20.30
N ILE A 400 -10.65 7.94 -19.80
CA ILE A 400 -11.94 7.24 -19.76
C ILE A 400 -12.36 6.82 -21.18
N LYS A 401 -12.26 7.74 -22.15
CA LYS A 401 -12.59 7.44 -23.55
C LYS A 401 -11.69 6.35 -24.14
N THR A 402 -10.39 6.39 -23.87
CA THR A 402 -9.43 5.38 -24.33
C THR A 402 -9.76 4.01 -23.75
N VAL A 403 -9.98 3.94 -22.43
CA VAL A 403 -10.34 2.69 -21.74
C VAL A 403 -11.66 2.15 -22.24
N SER A 404 -12.68 3.01 -22.39
CA SER A 404 -13.99 2.60 -22.92
C SER A 404 -13.87 1.96 -24.32
N SER A 405 -13.04 2.55 -25.17
CA SER A 405 -12.79 2.02 -26.52
C SER A 405 -12.00 0.72 -26.52
N CYS A 406 -10.93 0.63 -25.68
CA CYS A 406 -10.05 -0.54 -25.65
C CYS A 406 -10.74 -1.79 -25.08
N PHE A 407 -11.58 -1.62 -24.07
CA PHE A 407 -12.21 -2.73 -23.35
C PHE A 407 -13.69 -2.89 -23.64
N ASN A 408 -14.25 -2.14 -24.59
CA ASN A 408 -15.68 -2.13 -24.90
C ASN A 408 -16.55 -1.89 -23.66
N LEU A 409 -16.20 -0.87 -22.88
CA LEU A 409 -16.88 -0.51 -21.64
C LEU A 409 -17.59 0.83 -21.76
N LYS A 410 -18.67 0.99 -21.02
CA LYS A 410 -19.36 2.26 -20.81
C LYS A 410 -19.06 2.74 -19.38
N ILE A 411 -18.41 3.90 -19.25
CA ILE A 411 -18.02 4.50 -17.96
C ILE A 411 -18.78 5.81 -17.79
N GLU A 412 -19.65 5.89 -16.80
CA GLU A 412 -20.53 7.03 -16.55
C GLU A 412 -20.34 7.57 -15.14
N GLU A 413 -20.31 8.91 -15.01
CA GLU A 413 -20.32 9.58 -13.71
C GLU A 413 -21.68 9.36 -13.02
N ALA A 414 -21.63 9.05 -11.70
CA ALA A 414 -22.81 8.77 -10.87
C ALA A 414 -22.90 9.81 -9.73
N PRO A 415 -23.42 11.01 -10.00
CA PRO A 415 -23.48 12.11 -9.03
C PRO A 415 -24.47 11.86 -7.88
N ASP A 416 -25.34 10.87 -8.03
CA ASP A 416 -26.30 10.41 -7.04
C ASP A 416 -25.64 9.68 -5.85
N ILE A 417 -24.41 9.17 -6.03
CA ILE A 417 -23.70 8.44 -4.98
C ILE A 417 -22.95 9.42 -4.08
N THR A 418 -23.11 9.24 -2.77
CA THR A 418 -22.46 10.09 -1.79
C THR A 418 -20.95 9.83 -1.68
N THR A 419 -20.18 10.91 -1.57
CA THR A 419 -18.73 10.89 -1.45
C THR A 419 -18.26 11.54 -0.14
N TRP A 420 -17.00 11.33 0.20
CA TRP A 420 -16.36 11.94 1.38
C TRP A 420 -15.88 13.37 1.15
N HIS A 421 -15.77 13.81 -0.11
CA HIS A 421 -15.35 15.16 -0.48
C HIS A 421 -16.00 15.59 -1.80
N PRO A 422 -16.33 16.89 -2.00
CA PRO A 422 -16.93 17.38 -3.25
C PRO A 422 -16.10 17.12 -4.50
N ASP A 423 -14.77 17.12 -4.38
CA ASP A 423 -13.86 16.83 -5.51
C ASP A 423 -13.79 15.33 -5.85
N CYS A 424 -14.28 14.46 -4.99
CA CYS A 424 -14.34 13.02 -5.26
C CYS A 424 -15.52 12.73 -6.18
N LYS A 425 -15.25 12.11 -7.31
CA LYS A 425 -16.25 11.67 -8.28
C LYS A 425 -16.40 10.16 -8.25
N VAL A 426 -17.61 9.68 -8.54
CA VAL A 426 -17.92 8.25 -8.64
C VAL A 426 -18.30 7.90 -10.05
N TYR A 427 -17.74 6.81 -10.55
CA TYR A 427 -18.02 6.29 -11.88
C TYR A 427 -18.58 4.88 -11.77
N LYS A 428 -19.69 4.61 -12.49
CA LYS A 428 -20.21 3.26 -12.72
C LYS A 428 -19.66 2.76 -14.05
N ILE A 429 -19.17 1.54 -14.06
CA ILE A 429 -18.61 0.87 -15.23
C ILE A 429 -19.58 -0.22 -15.65
N TYR A 430 -19.94 -0.24 -16.92
CA TYR A 430 -20.89 -1.19 -17.52
C TYR A 430 -20.25 -1.89 -18.72
N GLU A 431 -20.65 -3.10 -19.00
CA GLU A 431 -20.57 -3.63 -20.37
C GLU A 431 -21.54 -2.88 -21.26
N VAL A 432 -21.21 -2.71 -22.55
CA VAL A 432 -21.96 -1.82 -23.46
C VAL A 432 -23.45 -2.16 -23.52
N ASP A 433 -23.80 -3.45 -23.47
CA ASP A 433 -25.19 -3.92 -23.60
C ASP A 433 -25.83 -4.27 -22.25
N ASN A 434 -25.19 -3.96 -21.12
CA ASN A 434 -25.67 -4.34 -19.80
C ASN A 434 -26.19 -3.13 -19.00
N VAL A 435 -27.37 -3.29 -18.37
CA VAL A 435 -27.98 -2.25 -17.54
C VAL A 435 -27.41 -2.26 -16.10
N LYS A 436 -26.92 -3.40 -15.64
CA LYS A 436 -26.33 -3.53 -14.30
C LYS A 436 -24.87 -3.11 -14.32
N PRO A 437 -24.42 -2.29 -13.36
CA PRO A 437 -23.03 -1.92 -13.29
C PRO A 437 -22.15 -3.14 -12.99
N LEU A 438 -21.11 -3.32 -13.81
CA LEU A 438 -20.08 -4.32 -13.63
C LEU A 438 -19.20 -3.96 -12.43
N ALA A 439 -18.92 -2.65 -12.24
CA ALA A 439 -18.02 -2.15 -11.21
C ALA A 439 -18.33 -0.69 -10.83
N VAL A 440 -17.77 -0.24 -9.70
CA VAL A 440 -17.86 1.15 -9.24
C VAL A 440 -16.47 1.65 -8.85
N LEU A 441 -16.11 2.84 -9.31
CA LEU A 441 -14.83 3.47 -9.07
C LEU A 441 -15.01 4.87 -8.46
N TYR A 442 -14.48 5.09 -7.26
CA TYR A 442 -14.33 6.40 -6.65
C TYR A 442 -12.99 6.98 -7.09
N ILE A 443 -12.97 8.20 -7.58
CA ILE A 443 -11.74 8.92 -7.97
C ILE A 443 -11.62 10.17 -7.10
N ASP A 444 -10.59 10.20 -6.25
CA ASP A 444 -10.26 11.31 -5.37
C ASP A 444 -8.91 11.91 -5.79
N PRO A 445 -8.91 12.96 -6.64
CA PRO A 445 -7.70 13.36 -7.35
C PRO A 445 -6.78 14.29 -6.55
N PHE A 446 -7.32 15.16 -5.67
CA PHE A 446 -6.55 16.29 -5.17
C PHE A 446 -6.04 16.12 -3.75
N ARG A 447 -4.86 16.70 -3.48
CA ARG A 447 -4.30 16.82 -2.14
C ARG A 447 -5.11 17.77 -1.27
N ARG A 448 -5.20 17.48 0.03
CA ARG A 448 -5.82 18.34 1.04
C ARG A 448 -5.30 17.99 2.44
N ASN A 449 -5.50 18.89 3.42
CA ASN A 449 -4.91 18.76 4.76
C ASN A 449 -5.38 17.54 5.56
N ASN A 450 -6.59 17.06 5.33
CA ASN A 450 -7.16 15.90 6.04
C ASN A 450 -7.00 14.58 5.27
N LYS A 451 -6.21 14.56 4.22
CA LYS A 451 -5.91 13.38 3.38
C LYS A 451 -4.44 13.00 3.53
N LEU A 452 -4.16 11.70 3.64
CA LEU A 452 -2.79 11.22 3.66
C LEU A 452 -2.11 11.46 2.31
N PHE A 453 -0.91 12.00 2.37
CA PHE A 453 -0.11 12.24 1.17
C PHE A 453 0.65 10.98 0.79
N THR A 454 0.56 10.61 -0.49
CA THR A 454 1.40 9.61 -1.16
C THR A 454 1.84 10.17 -2.51
N GLU A 455 3.11 10.04 -2.86
CA GLU A 455 3.64 10.61 -4.12
C GLU A 455 3.02 9.96 -5.37
N VAL A 456 2.79 8.67 -5.31
CA VAL A 456 2.36 7.88 -6.47
C VAL A 456 0.86 7.57 -6.48
N GLY A 457 0.12 8.07 -5.51
CA GLY A 457 -1.28 7.67 -5.34
C GLY A 457 -1.42 6.21 -4.92
N GLN A 458 -2.66 5.76 -4.71
CA GLN A 458 -2.97 4.38 -4.34
C GLN A 458 -4.36 3.97 -4.78
N VAL A 459 -4.54 2.68 -5.00
CA VAL A 459 -5.84 2.04 -5.20
C VAL A 459 -6.20 1.29 -3.92
N ILE A 460 -7.44 1.42 -3.47
CA ILE A 460 -7.95 0.68 -2.32
C ILE A 460 -9.22 -0.04 -2.74
N CYS A 461 -9.21 -1.37 -2.60
CA CYS A 461 -10.42 -2.17 -2.72
C CYS A 461 -11.33 -1.91 -1.52
N MET A 462 -12.47 -1.27 -1.74
CA MET A 462 -13.49 -1.05 -0.70
C MET A 462 -14.48 -2.21 -0.61
N ARG A 463 -14.75 -2.87 -1.73
CA ARG A 463 -15.54 -4.10 -1.79
C ARG A 463 -15.00 -4.98 -2.90
N PRO A 464 -14.50 -6.18 -2.61
CA PRO A 464 -13.98 -7.09 -3.62
C PRO A 464 -15.12 -7.71 -4.45
N LYS A 465 -14.74 -8.27 -5.60
CA LYS A 465 -15.59 -9.22 -6.30
C LYS A 465 -15.46 -10.57 -5.58
N ALA A 466 -16.57 -11.11 -5.14
CA ALA A 466 -16.65 -12.44 -4.55
C ALA A 466 -18.07 -12.98 -4.64
N ARG A 467 -18.22 -14.28 -4.87
CA ARG A 467 -19.52 -14.96 -4.94
C ARG A 467 -20.34 -14.76 -3.67
N ALA A 468 -19.69 -14.80 -2.51
CA ALA A 468 -20.32 -14.64 -1.20
C ALA A 468 -20.97 -13.25 -0.96
N LEU A 469 -20.62 -12.22 -1.75
CA LEU A 469 -21.27 -10.90 -1.69
C LEU A 469 -22.47 -10.76 -2.63
N GLY A 470 -22.83 -11.82 -3.33
CA GLY A 470 -23.95 -11.84 -4.26
C GLY A 470 -23.72 -10.91 -5.48
N PRO A 471 -24.82 -10.38 -6.07
CA PRO A 471 -24.76 -9.62 -7.32
C PRO A 471 -24.24 -8.19 -7.18
N SER A 472 -23.77 -7.79 -6.00
CA SER A 472 -23.25 -6.44 -5.77
C SER A 472 -21.94 -6.19 -6.52
N PRO A 473 -21.81 -5.08 -7.25
CA PRO A 473 -20.59 -4.79 -7.99
C PRO A 473 -19.40 -4.52 -7.06
N PRO A 474 -18.18 -4.88 -7.43
CA PRO A 474 -16.95 -4.49 -6.70
C PRO A 474 -16.80 -2.97 -6.69
N ILE A 475 -16.16 -2.46 -5.64
CA ILE A 475 -15.93 -1.03 -5.45
C ILE A 475 -14.45 -0.80 -5.13
N ALA A 476 -13.82 0.09 -5.88
CA ALA A 476 -12.47 0.57 -5.57
C ALA A 476 -12.43 2.08 -5.43
N ALA A 477 -11.43 2.58 -4.69
CA ALA A 477 -11.09 3.98 -4.61
C ALA A 477 -9.71 4.21 -5.22
N LEU A 478 -9.64 5.06 -6.24
CA LEU A 478 -8.43 5.61 -6.82
C LEU A 478 -8.14 6.94 -6.13
N ILE A 479 -7.10 6.96 -5.30
CA ILE A 479 -6.75 8.09 -4.45
C ILE A 479 -5.42 8.67 -4.91
N LEU A 480 -5.44 9.94 -5.35
CA LEU A 480 -4.30 10.65 -5.89
C LEU A 480 -4.01 11.90 -5.05
N ASN A 481 -2.90 12.58 -5.29
CA ASN A 481 -2.51 13.79 -4.57
C ASN A 481 -2.04 14.90 -5.53
N PHE A 482 -2.76 15.09 -6.61
CA PHE A 482 -2.49 16.16 -7.57
C PHE A 482 -2.73 17.54 -6.95
N PRO A 483 -2.12 18.60 -7.49
CA PRO A 483 -2.43 19.97 -7.08
C PRO A 483 -3.92 20.26 -7.27
N ALA A 484 -4.57 20.83 -6.25
CA ALA A 484 -5.96 21.26 -6.40
C ALA A 484 -6.05 22.48 -7.33
N PRO A 485 -7.19 22.70 -8.01
CA PRO A 485 -7.46 23.94 -8.74
C PRO A 485 -7.33 25.15 -7.82
N GLN A 486 -6.61 26.17 -8.25
CA GLN A 486 -6.45 27.41 -7.45
C GLN A 486 -7.72 28.27 -7.47
N SER A 487 -8.51 28.16 -8.52
CA SER A 487 -9.81 28.83 -8.66
C SER A 487 -10.69 28.09 -9.67
N PRO A 488 -12.02 28.34 -9.72
CA PRO A 488 -12.92 27.69 -10.71
C PRO A 488 -12.54 27.97 -12.18
N LYS A 489 -11.76 29.02 -12.44
CA LYS A 489 -11.30 29.40 -13.77
C LYS A 489 -9.91 28.82 -14.11
N GLN A 490 -9.20 28.28 -13.14
CA GLN A 490 -7.83 27.81 -13.29
C GLN A 490 -7.80 26.30 -12.98
N PRO A 491 -7.80 25.43 -14.01
CA PRO A 491 -7.85 24.00 -13.81
C PRO A 491 -6.58 23.49 -13.10
N SER A 492 -6.68 22.32 -12.49
CA SER A 492 -5.51 21.58 -12.04
C SER A 492 -4.68 21.16 -13.25
N LEU A 493 -3.42 21.57 -13.28
CA LEU A 493 -2.48 21.24 -14.35
C LEU A 493 -1.54 20.13 -13.89
N LEU A 494 -1.48 19.06 -14.68
CA LEU A 494 -0.67 17.88 -14.39
C LEU A 494 0.71 17.97 -15.04
N THR A 495 1.72 17.46 -14.35
CA THR A 495 3.00 17.11 -14.98
C THR A 495 2.86 15.84 -15.81
N LEU A 496 3.78 15.57 -16.73
CA LEU A 496 3.82 14.29 -17.44
C LEU A 496 3.95 13.10 -16.47
N LYS A 497 4.68 13.27 -15.36
CA LYS A 497 4.77 12.28 -14.27
C LYS A 497 3.38 12.02 -13.65
N ASP A 498 2.59 13.07 -13.40
CA ASP A 498 1.24 12.93 -12.85
C ASP A 498 0.29 12.22 -13.84
N VAL A 499 0.42 12.49 -15.13
CA VAL A 499 -0.31 11.78 -16.19
C VAL A 499 0.01 10.29 -16.15
N ASN A 500 1.31 9.93 -16.11
CA ASN A 500 1.73 8.54 -16.02
C ASN A 500 1.20 7.86 -14.73
N ILE A 501 1.22 8.56 -13.59
CA ILE A 501 0.64 8.07 -12.34
C ILE A 501 -0.86 7.82 -12.50
N LEU A 502 -1.61 8.76 -13.10
CA LEU A 502 -3.04 8.60 -13.31
C LEU A 502 -3.34 7.36 -14.16
N PHE A 503 -2.65 7.18 -15.29
CA PHE A 503 -2.85 6.03 -16.17
C PHE A 503 -2.49 4.70 -15.49
N SER A 504 -1.35 4.65 -14.81
CA SER A 504 -0.90 3.45 -14.09
C SER A 504 -1.89 3.06 -12.99
N LYS A 505 -2.27 4.01 -12.14
CA LYS A 505 -3.20 3.75 -11.03
C LYS A 505 -4.63 3.49 -11.49
N PHE A 506 -5.04 4.05 -12.60
CA PHE A 506 -6.32 3.71 -13.22
C PHE A 506 -6.31 2.25 -13.73
N GLY A 507 -5.20 1.81 -14.32
CA GLY A 507 -5.00 0.40 -14.71
C GLY A 507 -5.08 -0.56 -13.52
N GLU A 508 -4.42 -0.23 -12.39
CA GLU A 508 -4.53 -1.01 -11.14
C GLU A 508 -5.99 -1.04 -10.64
N ALA A 509 -6.71 0.08 -10.72
CA ALA A 509 -8.12 0.14 -10.32
C ALA A 509 -8.99 -0.74 -11.23
N LEU A 510 -8.76 -0.74 -12.54
CA LEU A 510 -9.46 -1.62 -13.47
C LEU A 510 -9.17 -3.10 -13.16
N GLN A 511 -7.92 -3.49 -12.92
CA GLN A 511 -7.57 -4.84 -12.49
C GLN A 511 -8.36 -5.26 -11.24
N GLN A 512 -8.45 -4.35 -10.26
CA GLN A 512 -9.17 -4.60 -9.02
C GLN A 512 -10.67 -4.83 -9.23
N VAL A 513 -11.31 -4.06 -10.11
CA VAL A 513 -12.77 -4.06 -10.23
C VAL A 513 -13.30 -4.87 -11.41
N LEU A 514 -12.48 -5.19 -12.41
CA LEU A 514 -12.87 -6.00 -13.56
C LEU A 514 -12.54 -7.49 -13.41
N SER A 515 -12.07 -7.90 -12.24
CA SER A 515 -11.82 -9.31 -11.94
C SER A 515 -13.14 -10.09 -12.03
N VAL A 516 -13.15 -11.18 -12.81
CA VAL A 516 -14.34 -12.03 -13.04
C VAL A 516 -14.33 -13.32 -12.21
N VAL A 517 -13.36 -13.47 -11.31
CA VAL A 517 -13.21 -14.65 -10.44
C VAL A 517 -14.29 -14.70 -9.36
N ASN A 518 -14.56 -15.92 -8.86
CA ASN A 518 -15.59 -16.17 -7.84
C ASN A 518 -15.04 -16.07 -6.42
N TYR A 519 -13.72 -16.34 -6.24
CA TYR A 519 -13.09 -16.43 -4.93
C TYR A 519 -12.23 -15.20 -4.64
N LEU A 520 -12.37 -14.68 -3.42
CA LEU A 520 -11.59 -13.53 -2.91
C LEU A 520 -10.07 -13.78 -2.99
N GLU A 521 -9.68 -15.03 -2.73
CA GLU A 521 -8.27 -15.43 -2.66
C GLU A 521 -7.48 -15.15 -3.94
N VAL A 522 -8.15 -15.17 -5.08
CA VAL A 522 -7.57 -14.96 -6.41
C VAL A 522 -8.11 -13.72 -7.11
N SER A 523 -8.78 -12.83 -6.37
CA SER A 523 -9.37 -11.59 -6.87
C SER A 523 -8.48 -10.37 -6.63
N GLY A 524 -8.39 -9.49 -7.60
CA GLY A 524 -7.82 -8.14 -7.47
C GLY A 524 -6.41 -8.10 -6.85
N GLU A 525 -6.26 -7.45 -5.69
CA GLU A 525 -4.98 -7.32 -4.96
C GLU A 525 -4.46 -8.64 -4.38
N ASN A 526 -5.30 -9.67 -4.27
CA ASN A 526 -4.90 -10.97 -3.75
C ASN A 526 -4.20 -11.85 -4.80
N ILE A 527 -4.15 -11.40 -6.05
CA ILE A 527 -3.29 -11.99 -7.08
C ILE A 527 -1.84 -11.73 -6.66
N GLU A 528 -0.97 -12.71 -6.89
CA GLU A 528 0.44 -12.60 -6.57
C GLU A 528 1.07 -11.33 -7.17
N PRO A 529 1.87 -10.59 -6.40
CA PRO A 529 2.56 -9.42 -6.93
C PRO A 529 3.51 -9.82 -8.05
N LYS A 530 3.42 -9.11 -9.14
CA LYS A 530 4.26 -9.30 -10.34
C LYS A 530 5.72 -9.01 -10.06
#